data_543f1610756260db8e366648786aaa3b
#
_entry.id   543f1610756260db8e366648786aaa3b
#
_cell.length_a   1.000
_cell.length_b   1.000
_cell.length_c   1.000
_cell.angle_alpha   90.00
_cell.angle_beta   90.00
_cell.angle_gamma   90.00
#
_symmetry.space_group_name_H-M   'P 1'
#
loop_
_entity.id
_entity.type
_entity.pdbx_description
1 polymer ?
#
loop_
_entity_poly.entity_id
_entity_poly.type
_entity_poly.pdbx_seq_one_letter_code
_entity_poly.pdbx_strand_id
1 'polypeptide(L)' 'MYEKLVSYAAKQLEIDPSEITPDSTFESLGIDSLDIVEMIMDLETELGIELEMEDQKITTFGELAEFIDTKVN' A
#
# COMPACT_ATOMS: atom_id res chain seq x y z
N MET A 1 -10.75 -1.69 -0.88
CA MET A 1 -9.33 -1.96 -0.55
C MET A 1 -8.57 -0.74 -0.02
N TYR A 2 -8.86 0.44 -0.52
CA TYR A 2 -8.15 1.64 -0.11
C TYR A 2 -8.18 1.87 1.41
N GLU A 3 -9.35 1.77 2.02
CA GLU A 3 -9.50 1.99 3.46
C GLU A 3 -8.69 0.98 4.28
N LYS A 4 -8.71 -0.26 3.85
CA LYS A 4 -7.96 -1.32 4.52
C LYS A 4 -6.46 -1.09 4.40
N LEU A 5 -6.02 -0.67 3.21
CA LEU A 5 -4.62 -0.36 2.95
C LEU A 5 -4.16 0.81 3.82
N VAL A 6 -4.96 1.86 3.91
CA VAL A 6 -4.64 3.03 4.72
C VAL A 6 -4.53 2.66 6.20
N SER A 7 -5.50 1.88 6.71
CA SER A 7 -5.46 1.43 8.11
C SER A 7 -4.21 0.62 8.40
N TYR A 8 -3.85 -0.27 7.49
CA TYR A 8 -2.66 -1.09 7.65
C TYR A 8 -1.39 -0.23 7.65
N ALA A 9 -1.29 0.66 6.67
CA ALA A 9 -0.11 1.52 6.54
C ALA A 9 0.04 2.46 7.74
N ALA A 10 -1.07 3.04 8.20
CA ALA A 10 -1.05 3.94 9.34
C ALA A 10 -0.54 3.22 10.60
N LYS A 11 -0.98 1.97 10.77
CA LYS A 11 -0.54 1.17 11.91
C LYS A 11 0.95 0.84 11.83
N GLN A 12 1.43 0.48 10.64
CA GLN A 12 2.85 0.15 10.44
C GLN A 12 3.75 1.36 10.62
N LEU A 13 3.30 2.53 10.15
CA LEU A 13 4.08 3.75 10.22
C LEU A 13 3.86 4.53 11.52
N GLU A 14 2.93 4.10 12.33
CA GLU A 14 2.56 4.76 13.59
C GLU A 14 2.13 6.21 13.36
N ILE A 15 1.31 6.41 12.32
CA ILE A 15 0.75 7.72 12.01
C ILE A 15 -0.77 7.64 11.99
N ASP A 16 -1.41 8.81 12.00
CA ASP A 16 -2.86 8.89 11.93
C ASP A 16 -3.32 8.57 10.50
N PRO A 17 -4.33 7.70 10.32
CA PRO A 17 -4.85 7.42 8.98
C PRO A 17 -5.26 8.65 8.19
N SER A 18 -5.67 9.72 8.89
CA SER A 18 -6.06 10.96 8.22
C SER A 18 -4.91 11.67 7.52
N GLU A 19 -3.67 11.28 7.83
CA GLU A 19 -2.50 11.84 7.17
C GLU A 19 -2.25 11.20 5.80
N ILE A 20 -2.95 10.12 5.50
CA ILE A 20 -2.81 9.40 4.25
C ILE A 20 -3.99 9.74 3.33
N THR A 21 -3.69 10.16 2.11
CA THR A 21 -4.70 10.44 1.08
C THR A 21 -4.40 9.60 -0.15
N PRO A 22 -5.36 9.45 -1.08
CA PRO A 22 -5.08 8.71 -2.33
C PRO A 22 -3.93 9.29 -3.13
N ASP A 23 -3.71 10.59 -3.01
CA ASP A 23 -2.63 11.29 -3.72
C ASP A 23 -1.31 11.28 -2.96
N SER A 24 -1.30 10.80 -1.71
CA SER A 24 -0.09 10.75 -0.91
C SER A 24 0.90 9.77 -1.53
N THR A 25 2.12 10.23 -1.77
CA THR A 25 3.17 9.37 -2.29
C THR A 25 3.86 8.68 -1.11
N PHE A 26 4.43 7.51 -1.37
CA PHE A 26 5.18 6.80 -0.34
C PHE A 26 6.36 7.64 0.12
N GLU A 27 7.00 8.29 -0.84
CA GLU A 27 8.15 9.15 -0.55
C GLU A 27 7.78 10.31 0.37
N SER A 28 6.63 10.93 0.14
CA SER A 28 6.20 12.07 0.96
C SER A 28 5.92 11.69 2.41
N LEU A 29 5.62 10.41 2.64
CA LEU A 29 5.36 9.89 3.99
C LEU A 29 6.61 9.28 4.62
N GLY A 30 7.74 9.35 3.93
CA GLY A 30 8.99 8.81 4.44
C GLY A 30 9.09 7.29 4.36
N ILE A 31 8.30 6.68 3.48
CA ILE A 31 8.30 5.23 3.29
C ILE A 31 9.36 4.87 2.25
N ASP A 32 10.31 4.03 2.62
CA ASP A 32 11.32 3.60 1.66
C ASP A 32 10.88 2.32 0.95
N SER A 33 11.70 1.87 -0.01
CA SER A 33 11.35 0.70 -0.83
C SER A 33 11.27 -0.59 -0.03
N LEU A 34 12.03 -0.70 1.04
CA LEU A 34 11.96 -1.90 1.90
C LEU A 34 10.64 -1.95 2.65
N ASP A 35 10.18 -0.80 3.14
CA ASP A 35 8.88 -0.72 3.81
C ASP A 35 7.75 -1.09 2.86
N ILE A 36 7.84 -0.65 1.61
CA ILE A 36 6.85 -0.97 0.59
C ILE A 36 6.83 -2.48 0.33
N VAL A 37 8.00 -3.09 0.20
CA VAL A 37 8.11 -4.53 -0.05
C VAL A 37 7.50 -5.31 1.11
N GLU A 38 7.81 -4.94 2.34
CA GLU A 38 7.26 -5.61 3.52
C GLU A 38 5.74 -5.50 3.58
N MET A 39 5.22 -4.30 3.28
CA MET A 39 3.79 -4.05 3.24
C MET A 39 3.10 -4.94 2.21
N ILE A 40 3.68 -5.02 1.02
CA ILE A 40 3.14 -5.84 -0.06
C ILE A 40 3.13 -7.32 0.34
N MET A 41 4.22 -7.80 0.92
CA MET A 41 4.31 -9.19 1.35
C MET A 41 3.27 -9.54 2.40
N ASP A 42 3.07 -8.63 3.36
CA ASP A 42 2.06 -8.84 4.40
C ASP A 42 0.65 -8.86 3.81
N LEU A 43 0.39 -7.99 2.83
CA LEU A 43 -0.90 -7.95 2.14
C LEU A 43 -1.13 -9.21 1.32
N GLU A 44 -0.10 -9.73 0.66
CA GLU A 44 -0.19 -10.98 -0.08
C GLU A 44 -0.61 -12.13 0.85
N THR A 45 0.03 -12.18 2.00
CA THR A 45 -0.27 -13.23 2.99
C THR A 45 -1.69 -13.08 3.54
N GLU A 46 -2.08 -11.87 3.87
CA GLU A 46 -3.40 -11.61 4.45
C GLU A 46 -4.52 -11.86 3.46
N LEU A 47 -4.34 -11.47 2.21
CA LEU A 47 -5.36 -11.59 1.18
C LEU A 47 -5.29 -12.92 0.41
N GLY A 48 -4.20 -13.66 0.57
CA GLY A 48 -4.01 -14.94 -0.12
C GLY A 48 -3.83 -14.78 -1.63
N ILE A 49 -3.22 -13.69 -2.06
CA ILE A 49 -2.99 -13.39 -3.47
C ILE A 49 -1.53 -13.06 -3.71
N GLU A 50 -1.12 -13.05 -4.98
CA GLU A 50 0.21 -12.64 -5.36
C GLU A 50 0.14 -11.24 -5.95
N LEU A 51 1.01 -10.36 -5.48
CA LEU A 51 1.10 -8.98 -5.95
C LEU A 51 2.50 -8.75 -6.52
N GLU A 52 2.59 -8.70 -7.85
CA GLU A 52 3.84 -8.45 -8.52
C GLU A 52 3.92 -6.98 -8.90
N MET A 53 4.71 -6.21 -8.19
CA MET A 53 4.84 -4.77 -8.41
C MET A 53 6.09 -4.38 -9.18
N GLU A 54 6.91 -5.34 -9.55
CA GLU A 54 8.19 -5.06 -10.21
C GLU A 54 8.07 -4.22 -11.48
N ASP A 55 7.01 -4.46 -12.23
CA ASP A 55 6.77 -3.73 -13.48
C ASP A 55 5.77 -2.59 -13.34
N GLN A 56 5.32 -2.33 -12.12
CA GLN A 56 4.32 -1.30 -11.87
C GLN A 56 4.98 -0.05 -11.30
N LYS A 57 4.64 1.10 -11.89
CA LYS A 57 5.11 2.38 -11.37
C LYS A 57 4.06 2.95 -10.43
N ILE A 58 3.94 2.34 -9.28
CA ILE A 58 2.97 2.75 -8.26
C ILE A 58 3.68 3.64 -7.27
N THR A 59 3.25 4.89 -7.17
CA THR A 59 3.86 5.88 -6.30
C THR A 59 2.92 6.41 -5.23
N THR A 60 1.61 6.21 -5.40
CA THR A 60 0.62 6.71 -4.45
C THR A 60 -0.20 5.57 -3.85
N PHE A 61 -0.83 5.85 -2.71
CA PHE A 61 -1.70 4.86 -2.06
C PHE A 61 -2.93 4.56 -2.90
N GLY A 62 -3.45 5.56 -3.60
CA GLY A 62 -4.59 5.34 -4.50
C GLY A 62 -4.26 4.37 -5.61
N GLU A 63 -3.10 4.53 -6.22
CA GLU A 63 -2.64 3.63 -7.28
C GLU A 63 -2.44 2.21 -6.76
N LEU A 64 -1.86 2.09 -5.58
CA LEU A 64 -1.64 0.78 -4.96
C LEU A 64 -2.97 0.10 -4.66
N ALA A 65 -3.94 0.84 -4.12
CA ALA A 65 -5.26 0.31 -3.81
C ALA A 65 -5.96 -0.20 -5.07
N GLU A 66 -5.90 0.56 -6.15
CA GLU A 66 -6.48 0.15 -7.43
C GLU A 66 -5.82 -1.13 -7.96
N PHE A 67 -4.50 -1.19 -7.87
CA PHE A 67 -3.76 -2.37 -8.31
C PHE A 67 -4.20 -3.62 -7.54
N ILE A 68 -4.31 -3.50 -6.22
CA ILE A 68 -4.74 -4.60 -5.38
C ILE A 68 -6.18 -5.00 -5.71
N ASP A 69 -7.06 -4.02 -5.90
CA ASP A 69 -8.46 -4.30 -6.25
C ASP A 69 -8.58 -5.10 -7.54
N THR A 70 -7.72 -4.88 -8.52
CA THR A 70 -7.76 -5.65 -9.76
C THR A 70 -7.34 -7.11 -9.54
N LYS A 71 -6.61 -7.37 -8.46
CA LYS A 71 -6.14 -8.72 -8.17
C LYS A 71 -7.11 -9.51 -7.28
N VAL A 72 -7.90 -8.83 -6.47
CA VAL A 72 -8.85 -9.51 -5.56
C VAL A 72 -10.24 -9.61 -6.16
N ASN A 73 -10.51 -8.93 -7.24
CA ASN A 73 -11.76 -9.02 -7.97
C ASN A 73 -11.58 -9.92 -9.21
#